data_ff71b940265b5e9d3a103e850dcf8255
#
_entry.id   ff71b940265b5e9d3a103e850dcf8255
#
_cell.length_a   1.000
_cell.length_b   1.000
_cell.length_c   1.000
_cell.angle_alpha   90.00
_cell.angle_beta   90.00
_cell.angle_gamma   90.00
#
_symmetry.space_group_name_H-M   'P 1'
#
loop_
_entity.id
_entity.type
_entity.pdbx_description
1 polymer ?
#
loop_
_entity_poly.entity_id
_entity_poly.type
_entity_poly.pdbx_seq_one_letter_code
_entity_poly.pdbx_strand_id
1 'polypeptide(L)'
;MLRFIFSYFGNNRCMNIYNYFNKLKNAMLISLGITSIIFAFKAFFDFLAFKTSNEIISFKNLSSCFAFFAPLAISFFTTFYLINGRKTFKALFTLFCAFVFYSVFTQSKSYFFAVLISLLAYYCYKNLNFVTASLLLLSSTLIFAVLCTYLYDVYNNLTMGIFSFVSNKGNISSAMFGFVNTLLSPLDFSSFENMFYYKSFGSTQVINNNSIVSGAINIFKNNINSQAVITYLSGHSYLIFLIIGVFSSLIKELKGIEKAVLCIIVASSILCGNVTIFMFFILLESPYLFLSLCVISSLGYFCASIVKISVGFSFGGGIIEIFINADKYVYLITLGIVFTAIGYFVTKYFYEKYGISSLLNIYIPKNLKNTVSALGGVQNIIRFSDTTIEVRNPKLVDEISLDCEIKENIIKIEKCIVDNLKEYFD
;
A
#
# COMPACT_ATOMS: atom_id res chain seq x y z
N MET A 1 -21.48 -3.39 -9.79
CA MET A 1 -20.89 -2.43 -10.73
C MET A 1 -19.81 -3.09 -11.60
N LEU A 2 -18.78 -3.72 -11.06
CA LEU A 2 -17.75 -4.43 -11.85
C LEU A 2 -18.33 -5.56 -12.72
N ARG A 3 -19.31 -6.36 -12.24
CA ARG A 3 -20.01 -7.35 -13.07
C ARG A 3 -20.70 -6.75 -14.29
N PHE A 4 -21.20 -5.52 -14.21
CA PHE A 4 -21.86 -4.82 -15.33
C PHE A 4 -20.84 -4.35 -16.37
N ILE A 5 -19.66 -3.89 -15.92
CA ILE A 5 -18.57 -3.46 -16.81
C ILE A 5 -17.98 -4.69 -17.55
N PHE A 6 -17.83 -5.84 -16.88
CA PHE A 6 -17.24 -7.04 -17.47
C PHE A 6 -18.19 -7.80 -18.40
N SER A 7 -19.52 -7.71 -18.23
CA SER A 7 -20.48 -8.32 -19.18
C SER A 7 -20.51 -7.61 -20.54
N TYR A 8 -20.03 -6.35 -20.59
CA TYR A 8 -19.99 -5.54 -21.82
C TYR A 8 -18.72 -5.79 -22.67
N PHE A 9 -17.66 -6.33 -22.07
CA PHE A 9 -16.43 -6.66 -22.77
C PHE A 9 -16.38 -8.18 -23.02
N GLY A 10 -16.33 -8.59 -24.29
CA GLY A 10 -16.26 -10.01 -24.67
C GLY A 10 -15.05 -10.76 -24.04
N ASN A 11 -15.16 -12.09 -23.94
CA ASN A 11 -14.26 -12.99 -23.19
C ASN A 11 -12.75 -12.73 -23.35
N ASN A 12 -12.27 -12.46 -24.57
CA ASN A 12 -10.85 -12.22 -24.85
C ASN A 12 -10.30 -10.92 -24.26
N ARG A 13 -11.16 -9.92 -23.96
CA ARG A 13 -10.72 -8.65 -23.35
C ARG A 13 -10.54 -8.77 -21.84
N CYS A 14 -11.32 -9.62 -21.17
CA CYS A 14 -11.21 -9.82 -19.73
C CYS A 14 -9.91 -10.54 -19.36
N MET A 15 -9.47 -11.48 -20.16
CA MET A 15 -8.21 -12.20 -19.95
C MET A 15 -6.99 -11.31 -20.18
N ASN A 16 -7.03 -10.46 -21.18
CA ASN A 16 -5.98 -9.45 -21.39
C ASN A 16 -5.85 -8.49 -20.19
N ILE A 17 -6.97 -8.16 -19.53
CA ILE A 17 -6.97 -7.31 -18.32
C ILE A 17 -6.33 -8.05 -17.15
N TYR A 18 -6.63 -9.34 -16.96
CA TYR A 18 -6.03 -10.14 -15.88
C TYR A 18 -4.52 -10.28 -16.03
N ASN A 19 -4.04 -10.70 -17.20
CA ASN A 19 -2.62 -10.83 -17.49
C ASN A 19 -1.89 -9.48 -17.33
N TYR A 20 -2.57 -8.39 -17.70
CA TYR A 20 -2.07 -7.04 -17.49
C TYR A 20 -1.93 -6.68 -16.00
N PHE A 21 -2.93 -7.02 -15.19
CA PHE A 21 -2.89 -6.79 -13.73
C PHE A 21 -1.82 -7.62 -13.03
N ASN A 22 -1.65 -8.88 -13.39
CA ASN A 22 -0.57 -9.72 -12.84
C ASN A 22 0.81 -9.20 -13.22
N LYS A 23 0.98 -8.79 -14.47
CA LYS A 23 2.23 -8.17 -14.91
C LYS A 23 2.50 -6.87 -14.18
N LEU A 24 1.48 -6.04 -13.98
CA LEU A 24 1.56 -4.81 -13.20
C LEU A 24 1.91 -5.11 -11.74
N LYS A 25 1.22 -6.06 -11.10
CA LYS A 25 1.51 -6.48 -9.72
C LYS A 25 2.98 -6.87 -9.54
N ASN A 26 3.48 -7.76 -10.43
CA ASN A 26 4.87 -8.20 -10.38
C ASN A 26 5.88 -7.06 -10.60
N ALA A 27 5.57 -6.14 -11.52
CA ALA A 27 6.37 -4.94 -11.74
C ALA A 27 6.38 -4.03 -10.51
N MET A 28 5.24 -3.87 -9.87
CA MET A 28 5.09 -3.04 -8.67
C MET A 28 5.75 -3.64 -7.44
N LEU A 29 5.72 -4.96 -7.25
CA LEU A 29 6.36 -5.62 -6.12
C LEU A 29 7.82 -5.21 -5.95
N ILE A 30 8.59 -5.28 -7.03
CA ILE A 30 10.01 -4.91 -7.00
C ILE A 30 10.20 -3.42 -6.76
N SER A 31 9.39 -2.59 -7.40
CA SER A 31 9.44 -1.14 -7.21
C SER A 31 9.11 -0.73 -5.78
N LEU A 32 8.14 -1.39 -5.13
CA LEU A 32 7.79 -1.17 -3.72
C LEU A 32 8.92 -1.58 -2.77
N GLY A 33 9.60 -2.70 -3.06
CA GLY A 33 10.79 -3.11 -2.29
C GLY A 33 11.90 -2.07 -2.32
N ILE A 34 12.23 -1.56 -3.51
CA ILE A 34 13.25 -0.51 -3.68
C ILE A 34 12.84 0.79 -2.99
N THR A 35 11.58 1.16 -3.13
CA THR A 35 11.03 2.37 -2.48
C THR A 35 11.08 2.27 -0.96
N SER A 36 10.87 1.07 -0.40
CA SER A 36 11.01 0.83 1.05
C SER A 36 12.44 1.08 1.55
N ILE A 37 13.45 0.73 0.75
CA ILE A 37 14.86 1.02 1.07
C ILE A 37 15.09 2.55 1.04
N ILE A 38 14.58 3.25 0.02
CA ILE A 38 14.69 4.72 -0.07
C ILE A 38 14.05 5.38 1.17
N PHE A 39 12.91 4.86 1.63
CA PHE A 39 12.26 5.35 2.84
C PHE A 39 13.05 5.07 4.12
N ALA A 40 13.74 3.96 4.21
CA ALA A 40 14.61 3.68 5.35
C ALA A 40 15.74 4.72 5.44
N PHE A 41 16.34 5.11 4.30
CA PHE A 41 17.32 6.21 4.26
C PHE A 41 16.67 7.55 4.63
N LYS A 42 15.48 7.85 4.12
CA LYS A 42 14.74 9.06 4.53
C LYS A 42 14.56 9.12 6.04
N ALA A 43 14.04 8.07 6.66
CA ALA A 43 13.81 8.02 8.10
C ALA A 43 15.10 8.12 8.91
N PHE A 44 16.21 7.56 8.43
CA PHE A 44 17.52 7.71 9.04
C PHE A 44 17.97 9.18 9.05
N PHE A 45 17.83 9.89 7.94
CA PHE A 45 18.18 11.32 7.88
C PHE A 45 17.21 12.20 8.68
N ASP A 46 15.93 11.86 8.77
CA ASP A 46 14.97 12.51 9.65
C ASP A 46 15.37 12.36 11.13
N PHE A 47 15.81 11.16 11.52
CA PHE A 47 16.34 10.90 12.86
C PHE A 47 17.60 11.71 13.15
N LEU A 48 18.56 11.78 12.24
CA LEU A 48 19.76 12.60 12.39
C LEU A 48 19.42 14.07 12.50
N ALA A 49 18.52 14.59 11.68
CA ALA A 49 18.05 15.96 11.73
C ALA A 49 17.38 16.29 13.08
N PHE A 50 16.57 15.37 13.60
CA PHE A 50 15.95 15.50 14.91
C PHE A 50 16.98 15.53 16.04
N LYS A 51 17.95 14.58 16.04
CA LYS A 51 19.00 14.49 17.06
C LYS A 51 19.92 15.71 17.10
N THR A 52 20.17 16.33 15.95
CA THR A 52 21.01 17.53 15.84
C THR A 52 20.22 18.84 16.02
N SER A 53 18.97 18.78 16.52
CA SER A 53 18.09 19.95 16.73
C SER A 53 17.93 20.80 15.46
N ASN A 54 18.00 20.17 14.28
CA ASN A 54 17.99 20.82 12.96
C ASN A 54 19.15 21.83 12.72
N GLU A 55 20.20 21.81 13.52
CA GLU A 55 21.38 22.66 13.31
C GLU A 55 22.11 22.34 12.01
N ILE A 56 22.03 21.07 11.58
CA ILE A 56 22.61 20.61 10.32
C ILE A 56 21.52 20.56 9.25
N ILE A 57 21.30 21.68 8.57
CA ILE A 57 20.31 21.85 7.48
C ILE A 57 20.47 20.77 6.38
N SER A 58 21.68 20.27 6.16
CA SER A 58 21.98 19.23 5.18
C SER A 58 21.20 17.92 5.41
N PHE A 59 20.98 17.49 6.66
CA PHE A 59 20.22 16.25 6.93
C PHE A 59 18.75 16.37 6.56
N LYS A 60 18.12 17.51 6.84
CA LYS A 60 16.74 17.78 6.44
C LYS A 60 16.59 17.85 4.91
N ASN A 61 17.56 18.45 4.23
CA ASN A 61 17.58 18.52 2.77
C ASN A 61 17.76 17.12 2.16
N LEU A 62 18.65 16.28 2.71
CA LEU A 62 18.81 14.88 2.28
C LEU A 62 17.53 14.07 2.48
N SER A 63 16.87 14.17 3.62
CA SER A 63 15.57 13.53 3.85
C SER A 63 14.53 13.96 2.80
N SER A 64 14.43 15.25 2.49
CA SER A 64 13.51 15.76 1.48
C SER A 64 13.83 15.26 0.07
N CYS A 65 15.12 15.10 -0.26
CA CYS A 65 15.57 14.49 -1.51
C CYS A 65 15.11 13.03 -1.63
N PHE A 66 15.33 12.20 -0.57
CA PHE A 66 14.86 10.81 -0.59
C PHE A 66 13.34 10.72 -0.72
N ALA A 67 12.58 11.59 -0.05
CA ALA A 67 11.13 11.65 -0.22
C ALA A 67 10.69 11.99 -1.65
N PHE A 68 11.48 12.80 -2.37
CA PHE A 68 11.21 13.13 -3.77
C PHE A 68 11.61 12.00 -4.73
N PHE A 69 12.69 11.26 -4.43
CA PHE A 69 13.15 10.15 -5.25
C PHE A 69 12.24 8.92 -5.16
N ALA A 70 11.52 8.72 -4.06
CA ALA A 70 10.68 7.55 -3.87
C ALA A 70 9.62 7.34 -4.98
N PRO A 71 8.74 8.31 -5.32
CA PRO A 71 7.79 8.14 -6.41
C PRO A 71 8.46 8.05 -7.79
N LEU A 72 9.62 8.69 -7.98
CA LEU A 72 10.38 8.56 -9.23
C LEU A 72 10.91 7.15 -9.42
N ALA A 73 11.42 6.52 -8.35
CA ALA A 73 11.85 5.13 -8.38
C ALA A 73 10.70 4.19 -8.74
N ILE A 74 9.50 4.39 -8.19
CA ILE A 74 8.31 3.62 -8.57
C ILE A 74 8.03 3.77 -10.06
N SER A 75 8.02 4.98 -10.60
CA SER A 75 7.72 5.20 -12.01
C SER A 75 8.73 4.53 -12.93
N PHE A 76 10.02 4.62 -12.60
CA PHE A 76 11.10 4.00 -13.36
C PHE A 76 11.02 2.47 -13.34
N PHE A 77 11.05 1.87 -12.14
CA PHE A 77 11.13 0.42 -12.01
C PHE A 77 9.84 -0.26 -12.48
N THR A 78 8.67 0.31 -12.19
CA THR A 78 7.40 -0.23 -12.69
C THR A 78 7.38 -0.24 -14.22
N THR A 79 7.76 0.86 -14.87
CA THR A 79 7.82 0.92 -16.34
C THR A 79 8.87 -0.04 -16.89
N PHE A 80 10.07 -0.10 -16.28
CA PHE A 80 11.14 -0.98 -16.70
C PHE A 80 10.72 -2.45 -16.74
N TYR A 81 10.03 -2.92 -15.67
CA TYR A 81 9.53 -4.28 -15.62
C TYR A 81 8.33 -4.51 -16.55
N LEU A 82 7.44 -3.54 -16.71
CA LEU A 82 6.30 -3.65 -17.64
C LEU A 82 6.75 -3.83 -19.09
N ILE A 83 7.87 -3.20 -19.50
CA ILE A 83 8.42 -3.31 -20.85
C ILE A 83 9.46 -4.44 -20.99
N ASN A 84 9.51 -5.37 -19.99
CA ASN A 84 10.39 -6.55 -19.95
C ASN A 84 11.92 -6.22 -19.92
N GLY A 85 12.31 -5.10 -19.37
CA GLY A 85 13.72 -4.74 -19.15
C GLY A 85 14.55 -4.45 -20.41
N ARG A 86 13.99 -4.65 -21.62
CA ARG A 86 14.75 -4.57 -22.87
C ARG A 86 15.02 -3.16 -23.40
N LYS A 87 14.37 -2.14 -22.84
CA LYS A 87 14.45 -0.76 -23.35
C LYS A 87 14.55 0.25 -22.19
N THR A 88 15.69 0.25 -21.51
CA THR A 88 15.99 1.15 -20.38
C THR A 88 15.73 2.62 -20.69
N PHE A 89 15.97 3.05 -21.93
CA PHE A 89 15.74 4.44 -22.36
C PHE A 89 14.27 4.86 -22.24
N LYS A 90 13.31 3.94 -22.47
CA LYS A 90 11.88 4.20 -22.28
C LYS A 90 11.53 4.41 -20.80
N ALA A 91 12.13 3.63 -19.92
CA ALA A 91 11.95 3.78 -18.48
C ALA A 91 12.58 5.08 -17.95
N LEU A 92 13.76 5.47 -18.46
CA LEU A 92 14.39 6.74 -18.14
C LEU A 92 13.54 7.93 -18.59
N PHE A 93 12.94 7.85 -19.77
CA PHE A 93 12.05 8.91 -20.23
C PHE A 93 10.77 8.99 -19.38
N THR A 94 10.24 7.85 -18.92
CA THR A 94 9.09 7.84 -17.98
C THR A 94 9.47 8.45 -16.64
N LEU A 95 10.68 8.19 -16.14
CA LEU A 95 11.20 8.85 -14.95
C LEU A 95 11.27 10.37 -15.15
N PHE A 96 11.72 10.84 -16.30
CA PHE A 96 11.73 12.26 -16.63
C PHE A 96 10.32 12.85 -16.65
N CYS A 97 9.34 12.18 -17.25
CA CYS A 97 7.94 12.62 -17.22
C CYS A 97 7.38 12.67 -15.79
N ALA A 98 7.70 11.70 -14.95
CA ALA A 98 7.32 11.71 -13.54
C ALA A 98 8.00 12.85 -12.78
N PHE A 99 9.27 13.13 -13.06
CA PHE A 99 9.98 14.28 -12.50
C PHE A 99 9.26 15.60 -12.85
N VAL A 100 8.91 15.79 -14.12
CA VAL A 100 8.15 16.96 -14.59
C VAL A 100 6.80 17.05 -13.88
N PHE A 101 6.06 15.92 -13.76
CA PHE A 101 4.80 15.86 -13.04
C PHE A 101 4.94 16.38 -11.59
N TYR A 102 5.87 15.82 -10.82
CA TYR A 102 6.05 16.19 -9.41
C TYR A 102 6.70 17.57 -9.22
N SER A 103 7.33 18.12 -10.24
CA SER A 103 7.82 19.50 -10.23
C SER A 103 6.69 20.53 -10.41
N VAL A 104 5.64 20.16 -11.15
CA VAL A 104 4.43 20.99 -11.32
C VAL A 104 3.45 20.74 -10.18
N PHE A 105 3.15 19.47 -9.89
CA PHE A 105 2.28 19.07 -8.79
C PHE A 105 3.08 18.89 -7.49
N THR A 106 3.29 19.97 -6.76
CA THR A 106 4.12 20.00 -5.56
C THR A 106 3.36 19.64 -4.27
N GLN A 107 2.03 19.61 -4.30
CA GLN A 107 1.17 19.46 -3.13
C GLN A 107 1.21 18.04 -2.54
N SER A 108 1.47 17.03 -3.36
CA SER A 108 1.57 15.64 -2.90
C SER A 108 2.65 14.88 -3.66
N LYS A 109 3.33 13.97 -2.98
CA LYS A 109 4.32 13.04 -3.55
C LYS A 109 3.75 11.63 -3.62
N SER A 110 2.45 11.50 -3.87
CA SER A 110 1.71 10.24 -3.88
C SER A 110 2.27 9.23 -4.87
N TYR A 111 2.49 8.00 -4.41
CA TYR A 111 2.95 6.87 -5.23
C TYR A 111 1.92 6.44 -6.26
N PHE A 112 0.65 6.68 -5.98
CA PHE A 112 -0.44 6.37 -6.90
C PHE A 112 -0.25 7.05 -8.26
N PHE A 113 0.13 8.33 -8.27
CA PHE A 113 0.39 9.05 -9.52
C PHE A 113 1.60 8.49 -10.28
N ALA A 114 2.66 8.06 -9.57
CA ALA A 114 3.80 7.41 -10.20
C ALA A 114 3.40 6.12 -10.93
N VAL A 115 2.50 5.34 -10.34
CA VAL A 115 1.94 4.13 -10.96
C VAL A 115 1.08 4.48 -12.16
N LEU A 116 0.21 5.48 -12.08
CA LEU A 116 -0.61 5.93 -13.22
C LEU A 116 0.26 6.40 -14.39
N ILE A 117 1.32 7.16 -14.13
CA ILE A 117 2.27 7.59 -15.17
C ILE A 117 2.94 6.37 -15.82
N SER A 118 3.33 5.35 -15.01
CA SER A 118 3.94 4.12 -15.53
C SER A 118 2.98 3.32 -16.41
N LEU A 119 1.70 3.23 -16.03
CA LEU A 119 0.66 2.59 -16.82
C LEU A 119 0.42 3.30 -18.14
N LEU A 120 0.32 4.62 -18.10
CA LEU A 120 0.17 5.45 -19.29
C LEU A 120 1.38 5.29 -20.22
N ALA A 121 2.60 5.30 -19.67
CA ALA A 121 3.83 5.07 -20.42
C ALA A 121 3.83 3.69 -21.09
N TYR A 122 3.47 2.64 -20.35
CA TYR A 122 3.39 1.29 -20.91
C TYR A 122 2.41 1.23 -22.09
N TYR A 123 1.21 1.81 -21.93
CA TYR A 123 0.20 1.87 -23.00
C TYR A 123 0.71 2.61 -24.23
N CYS A 124 1.31 3.78 -24.05
CA CYS A 124 1.88 4.56 -25.14
C CYS A 124 3.00 3.79 -25.88
N TYR A 125 3.94 3.18 -25.13
CA TYR A 125 5.07 2.47 -25.73
C TYR A 125 4.69 1.14 -26.36
N LYS A 126 3.56 0.55 -25.99
CA LYS A 126 3.03 -0.67 -26.62
C LYS A 126 2.41 -0.38 -27.98
N ASN A 127 1.71 0.74 -28.12
CA ASN A 127 0.85 1.02 -29.27
C ASN A 127 1.43 2.03 -30.27
N LEU A 128 2.46 2.80 -29.87
CA LEU A 128 3.02 3.90 -30.67
C LEU A 128 4.53 3.78 -30.83
N ASN A 129 5.05 4.44 -31.88
CA ASN A 129 6.48 4.62 -32.04
C ASN A 129 7.06 5.45 -30.89
N PHE A 130 8.35 5.26 -30.59
CA PHE A 130 9.01 5.89 -29.44
C PHE A 130 8.82 7.42 -29.40
N VAL A 131 9.01 8.12 -30.52
CA VAL A 131 8.92 9.59 -30.58
C VAL A 131 7.50 10.07 -30.30
N THR A 132 6.50 9.50 -30.98
CA THR A 132 5.09 9.86 -30.77
C THR A 132 4.60 9.50 -29.38
N ALA A 133 5.00 8.34 -28.86
CA ALA A 133 4.69 7.91 -27.50
C ALA A 133 5.29 8.86 -26.45
N SER A 134 6.53 9.30 -26.66
CA SER A 134 7.22 10.23 -25.74
C SER A 134 6.60 11.61 -25.72
N LEU A 135 6.23 12.16 -26.88
CA LEU A 135 5.53 13.43 -26.96
C LEU A 135 4.14 13.38 -26.30
N LEU A 136 3.38 12.32 -26.56
CA LEU A 136 2.06 12.13 -25.99
C LEU A 136 2.13 11.90 -24.47
N LEU A 137 3.13 11.16 -23.99
CA LEU A 137 3.34 10.94 -22.56
C LEU A 137 3.68 12.25 -21.85
N LEU A 138 4.60 13.05 -22.40
CA LEU A 138 4.99 14.32 -21.81
C LEU A 138 3.82 15.31 -21.77
N SER A 139 3.09 15.46 -22.87
CA SER A 139 1.93 16.38 -22.92
C SER A 139 0.82 15.94 -21.97
N SER A 140 0.49 14.64 -21.93
CA SER A 140 -0.53 14.10 -21.04
C SER A 140 -0.15 14.20 -19.57
N THR A 141 1.12 14.00 -19.21
CA THR A 141 1.59 14.16 -17.83
C THR A 141 1.57 15.61 -17.38
N LEU A 142 1.87 16.58 -18.25
CA LEU A 142 1.75 18.00 -17.95
C LEU A 142 0.27 18.41 -17.72
N ILE A 143 -0.61 18.01 -18.62
CA ILE A 143 -2.06 18.28 -18.48
C ILE A 143 -2.57 17.66 -17.18
N PHE A 144 -2.17 16.42 -16.89
CA PHE A 144 -2.58 15.72 -15.69
C PHE A 144 -2.05 16.40 -14.42
N ALA A 145 -0.79 16.90 -14.41
CA ALA A 145 -0.23 17.64 -13.29
C ALA A 145 -1.02 18.92 -12.98
N VAL A 146 -1.37 19.68 -14.03
CA VAL A 146 -2.18 20.89 -13.89
C VAL A 146 -3.58 20.55 -13.35
N LEU A 147 -4.25 19.55 -13.92
CA LEU A 147 -5.55 19.09 -13.41
C LEU A 147 -5.50 18.66 -11.96
N CYS A 148 -4.47 17.89 -11.57
CA CYS A 148 -4.28 17.48 -10.17
C CYS A 148 -4.11 18.69 -9.25
N THR A 149 -3.43 19.72 -9.66
CA THR A 149 -3.25 20.95 -8.87
C THR A 149 -4.59 21.60 -8.55
N TYR A 150 -5.48 21.72 -9.52
CA TYR A 150 -6.83 22.28 -9.30
C TYR A 150 -7.72 21.34 -8.47
N LEU A 151 -7.70 20.04 -8.76
CA LEU A 151 -8.50 19.05 -8.04
C LEU A 151 -8.06 18.87 -6.59
N TYR A 152 -6.80 19.17 -6.27
CA TYR A 152 -6.26 19.04 -4.93
C TYR A 152 -6.96 19.97 -3.92
N ASP A 153 -7.27 21.20 -4.30
CA ASP A 153 -7.99 22.14 -3.44
C ASP A 153 -9.43 21.66 -3.17
N VAL A 154 -10.09 21.12 -4.20
CA VAL A 154 -11.42 20.51 -4.04
C VAL A 154 -11.37 19.31 -3.11
N TYR A 155 -10.38 18.43 -3.27
CA TYR A 155 -10.15 17.29 -2.40
C TYR A 155 -9.90 17.73 -0.94
N ASN A 156 -9.05 18.73 -0.72
CA ASN A 156 -8.79 19.27 0.63
C ASN A 156 -10.06 19.84 1.27
N ASN A 157 -10.85 20.60 0.54
CA ASN A 157 -12.09 21.19 1.05
C ASN A 157 -13.13 20.11 1.41
N LEU A 158 -13.26 19.06 0.59
CA LEU A 158 -14.13 17.92 0.88
C LEU A 158 -13.68 17.15 2.11
N THR A 159 -12.38 16.86 2.22
CA THR A 159 -11.81 16.17 3.38
C THR A 159 -11.96 17.00 4.65
N MET A 160 -11.73 18.31 4.60
CA MET A 160 -11.99 19.21 5.73
C MET A 160 -13.46 19.20 6.15
N GLY A 161 -14.40 19.22 5.20
CA GLY A 161 -15.83 19.17 5.47
C GLY A 161 -16.26 17.88 6.21
N ILE A 162 -15.78 16.74 5.75
CA ILE A 162 -16.06 15.43 6.37
C ILE A 162 -15.50 15.40 7.80
N PHE A 163 -14.29 15.89 8.01
CA PHE A 163 -13.61 15.81 9.29
C PHE A 163 -14.04 16.84 10.31
N SER A 164 -14.46 18.04 9.89
CA SER A 164 -15.07 19.00 10.83
C SER A 164 -16.29 18.42 11.53
N PHE A 165 -17.04 17.58 10.82
CA PHE A 165 -18.22 16.88 11.37
C PHE A 165 -17.83 15.83 12.45
N VAL A 166 -16.64 15.22 12.34
CA VAL A 166 -16.21 14.11 13.20
C VAL A 166 -15.23 14.56 14.29
N SER A 167 -14.46 15.63 14.08
CA SER A 167 -13.33 16.04 14.91
C SER A 167 -13.64 16.30 16.39
N ASN A 168 -14.90 16.59 16.75
CA ASN A 168 -15.31 16.95 18.11
C ASN A 168 -16.07 15.82 18.85
N LYS A 169 -16.01 14.57 18.36
CA LYS A 169 -16.77 13.44 18.93
C LYS A 169 -15.93 12.49 19.80
N GLY A 170 -14.85 12.98 20.43
CA GLY A 170 -14.05 12.22 21.37
C GLY A 170 -13.47 10.93 20.78
N ASN A 171 -13.71 9.78 21.40
CA ASN A 171 -13.17 8.49 20.99
C ASN A 171 -13.62 8.05 19.58
N ILE A 172 -14.81 8.50 19.13
CA ILE A 172 -15.32 8.21 17.78
C ILE A 172 -14.45 8.93 16.73
N SER A 173 -13.98 10.14 17.02
CA SER A 173 -13.05 10.87 16.14
C SER A 173 -11.77 10.07 15.89
N SER A 174 -11.25 9.42 16.94
CA SER A 174 -10.07 8.56 16.84
C SER A 174 -10.30 7.36 15.91
N ALA A 175 -11.43 6.66 16.08
CA ALA A 175 -11.80 5.53 15.24
C ALA A 175 -11.96 5.93 13.76
N MET A 176 -12.66 7.02 13.49
CA MET A 176 -12.88 7.54 12.15
C MET A 176 -11.56 7.99 11.49
N PHE A 177 -10.70 8.66 12.26
CA PHE A 177 -9.37 9.03 11.78
C PHE A 177 -8.58 7.78 11.40
N GLY A 178 -8.52 6.77 12.26
CA GLY A 178 -7.80 5.51 11.99
C GLY A 178 -8.31 4.80 10.75
N PHE A 179 -9.64 4.74 10.54
CA PHE A 179 -10.24 4.14 9.34
C PHE A 179 -9.83 4.88 8.07
N VAL A 180 -10.07 6.19 8.02
CA VAL A 180 -9.84 6.99 6.81
C VAL A 180 -8.35 7.11 6.51
N ASN A 181 -7.51 7.30 7.55
CA ASN A 181 -6.07 7.36 7.38
C ASN A 181 -5.51 6.08 6.76
N THR A 182 -5.94 4.91 7.26
CA THR A 182 -5.51 3.63 6.71
C THR A 182 -6.08 3.39 5.30
N LEU A 183 -7.32 3.81 5.04
CA LEU A 183 -7.96 3.69 3.72
C LEU A 183 -7.26 4.54 2.65
N LEU A 184 -6.84 5.75 3.01
CA LEU A 184 -6.17 6.68 2.10
C LEU A 184 -4.66 6.42 1.97
N SER A 185 -4.06 5.67 2.90
CA SER A 185 -2.62 5.43 2.93
C SER A 185 -2.06 4.86 1.62
N PRO A 186 -2.68 3.90 0.90
CA PRO A 186 -2.16 3.42 -0.38
C PRO A 186 -2.11 4.50 -1.46
N LEU A 187 -2.98 5.50 -1.38
CA LEU A 187 -3.01 6.63 -2.30
C LEU A 187 -1.96 7.68 -1.94
N ASP A 188 -1.35 7.57 -0.73
CA ASP A 188 -0.39 8.52 -0.16
C ASP A 188 -0.86 9.98 -0.28
N PHE A 189 -2.13 10.19 0.02
CA PHE A 189 -2.67 11.55 0.17
C PHE A 189 -2.24 12.11 1.52
N SER A 190 -0.94 12.39 1.63
CA SER A 190 -0.30 12.95 2.82
C SER A 190 -0.92 14.26 3.31
N SER A 191 -1.70 14.93 2.46
CA SER A 191 -2.48 16.11 2.85
C SER A 191 -3.43 15.84 3.99
N PHE A 192 -4.06 14.65 4.02
CA PHE A 192 -4.96 14.26 5.06
C PHE A 192 -4.26 14.15 6.42
N GLU A 193 -3.17 13.38 6.51
CA GLU A 193 -2.36 13.27 7.72
C GLU A 193 -1.79 14.62 8.15
N ASN A 194 -1.29 15.41 7.20
CA ASN A 194 -0.68 16.70 7.45
C ASN A 194 -1.64 17.70 8.09
N MET A 195 -2.94 17.60 7.82
CA MET A 195 -3.94 18.45 8.48
C MET A 195 -3.97 18.22 9.98
N PHE A 196 -3.94 16.96 10.43
CA PHE A 196 -4.01 16.62 11.86
C PHE A 196 -2.64 16.67 12.53
N TYR A 197 -1.57 16.35 11.80
CA TYR A 197 -0.23 16.24 12.36
C TYR A 197 0.48 17.58 12.49
N TYR A 198 0.28 18.48 11.52
CA TYR A 198 1.06 19.74 11.45
C TYR A 198 0.22 21.02 11.40
N LYS A 199 -1.06 20.95 11.02
CA LYS A 199 -1.93 22.12 10.89
C LYS A 199 -2.95 22.18 12.02
N SER A 200 -3.59 23.33 12.17
CA SER A 200 -4.69 23.53 13.11
C SER A 200 -5.97 22.97 12.54
N PHE A 201 -6.44 21.87 13.09
CA PHE A 201 -7.73 21.31 12.71
C PHE A 201 -8.46 20.77 13.96
N GLY A 202 -9.62 21.35 14.27
CA GLY A 202 -10.43 20.94 15.43
C GLY A 202 -9.64 21.01 16.75
N SER A 203 -9.51 19.86 17.43
CA SER A 203 -8.83 19.74 18.72
C SER A 203 -7.29 19.77 18.63
N THR A 204 -6.71 19.98 17.46
CA THR A 204 -5.25 20.01 17.28
C THR A 204 -4.62 21.39 17.53
N GLN A 205 -5.28 22.23 18.34
CA GLN A 205 -4.74 23.52 18.80
C GLN A 205 -4.69 23.56 20.32
N VAL A 206 -3.56 24.01 20.86
CA VAL A 206 -3.36 24.24 22.28
C VAL A 206 -2.66 25.56 22.49
N ILE A 207 -3.13 26.33 23.47
CA ILE A 207 -2.48 27.57 23.88
C ILE A 207 -1.41 27.20 24.90
N ASN A 208 -0.14 27.52 24.59
CA ASN A 208 0.98 27.30 25.48
C ASN A 208 1.80 28.63 25.57
N ASN A 209 1.97 29.18 26.78
CA ASN A 209 2.75 30.39 27.04
C ASN A 209 2.49 31.55 26.04
N ASN A 210 1.20 31.89 25.81
CA ASN A 210 0.74 32.91 24.87
C ASN A 210 1.00 32.62 23.37
N SER A 211 1.45 31.42 23.03
CA SER A 211 1.57 30.97 21.65
C SER A 211 0.58 29.85 21.35
N ILE A 212 0.04 29.84 20.12
CA ILE A 212 -0.84 28.76 19.65
C ILE A 212 0.05 27.70 19.02
N VAL A 213 0.08 26.51 19.63
CA VAL A 213 0.74 25.33 19.04
C VAL A 213 -0.30 24.52 18.28
N SER A 214 -0.06 24.30 17.00
CA SER A 214 -0.99 23.63 16.10
C SER A 214 -0.40 22.33 15.55
N GLY A 215 -1.27 21.29 15.46
CA GLY A 215 -0.92 19.97 14.96
C GLY A 215 -0.44 19.01 16.04
N ALA A 216 -0.95 17.77 15.99
CA ALA A 216 -0.70 16.78 17.03
C ALA A 216 0.79 16.47 17.25
N ILE A 217 1.60 16.41 16.18
CA ILE A 217 3.05 16.20 16.28
C ILE A 217 3.74 17.40 16.93
N ASN A 218 3.35 18.63 16.57
CA ASN A 218 3.96 19.81 17.16
C ASN A 218 3.58 19.95 18.65
N ILE A 219 2.35 19.61 19.01
CA ILE A 219 1.88 19.56 20.40
C ILE A 219 2.71 18.55 21.19
N PHE A 220 2.92 17.35 20.63
CA PHE A 220 3.74 16.32 21.25
C PHE A 220 5.20 16.77 21.43
N LYS A 221 5.82 17.35 20.40
CA LYS A 221 7.22 17.87 20.46
C LYS A 221 7.43 18.95 21.52
N ASN A 222 6.39 19.71 21.84
CA ASN A 222 6.42 20.71 22.91
C ASN A 222 6.08 20.11 24.30
N ASN A 223 6.02 18.77 24.43
CA ASN A 223 5.70 18.06 25.68
C ASN A 223 4.35 18.48 26.29
N ILE A 224 3.39 18.88 25.45
CA ILE A 224 2.06 19.27 25.91
C ILE A 224 1.19 18.02 25.97
N ASN A 225 0.72 17.66 27.18
CA ASN A 225 -0.24 16.58 27.34
C ASN A 225 -1.58 17.03 26.78
N SER A 226 -1.96 16.46 25.64
CA SER A 226 -3.16 16.86 24.89
C SER A 226 -3.95 15.68 24.38
N GLN A 227 -5.26 15.83 24.39
CA GLN A 227 -6.18 14.87 23.77
C GLN A 227 -5.88 14.66 22.27
N ALA A 228 -5.29 15.65 21.59
CA ALA A 228 -4.91 15.53 20.19
C ALA A 228 -3.89 14.42 19.94
N VAL A 229 -2.89 14.26 20.81
CA VAL A 229 -1.88 13.18 20.72
C VAL A 229 -2.55 11.82 20.86
N ILE A 230 -3.43 11.68 21.86
CA ILE A 230 -4.18 10.43 22.12
C ILE A 230 -5.07 10.09 20.91
N THR A 231 -5.77 11.07 20.36
CA THR A 231 -6.74 10.87 19.29
C THR A 231 -6.11 10.53 17.95
N TYR A 232 -5.02 11.22 17.58
CA TYR A 232 -4.51 11.16 16.20
C TYR A 232 -3.16 10.44 16.05
N LEU A 233 -2.33 10.34 17.11
CA LEU A 233 -1.02 9.69 17.01
C LEU A 233 -1.01 8.28 17.61
N SER A 234 -1.61 8.10 18.79
CA SER A 234 -1.39 6.87 19.58
C SER A 234 -1.88 5.59 18.91
N GLY A 235 -2.92 5.66 18.08
CA GLY A 235 -3.43 4.51 17.34
C GLY A 235 -2.46 3.95 16.30
N HIS A 236 -1.52 4.75 15.82
CA HIS A 236 -0.48 4.31 14.88
C HIS A 236 0.37 3.16 15.44
N SER A 237 0.61 3.13 16.76
CA SER A 237 1.35 2.05 17.40
C SER A 237 0.67 0.69 17.20
N TYR A 238 -0.66 0.61 17.30
CA TYR A 238 -1.39 -0.65 17.10
C TYR A 238 -1.42 -1.07 15.63
N LEU A 239 -1.33 -0.13 14.70
CA LEU A 239 -1.16 -0.45 13.29
C LEU A 239 0.19 -1.13 13.02
N ILE A 240 1.27 -0.72 13.69
CA ILE A 240 2.57 -1.42 13.62
C ILE A 240 2.47 -2.86 14.16
N PHE A 241 1.81 -3.06 15.30
CA PHE A 241 1.58 -4.42 15.83
C PHE A 241 0.70 -5.26 14.89
N LEU A 242 -0.31 -4.67 14.27
CA LEU A 242 -1.15 -5.32 13.27
C LEU A 242 -0.31 -5.80 12.07
N ILE A 243 0.62 -4.98 11.58
CA ILE A 243 1.55 -5.33 10.49
C ILE A 243 2.40 -6.55 10.86
N ILE A 244 2.90 -6.65 12.09
CA ILE A 244 3.66 -7.81 12.57
C ILE A 244 2.81 -9.08 12.48
N GLY A 245 1.53 -9.01 12.85
CA GLY A 245 0.61 -10.13 12.77
C GLY A 245 0.36 -10.58 11.33
N VAL A 246 0.05 -9.63 10.45
CA VAL A 246 -0.15 -9.88 9.01
C VAL A 246 1.10 -10.51 8.39
N PHE A 247 2.27 -9.96 8.67
CA PHE A 247 3.55 -10.48 8.19
C PHE A 247 3.80 -11.92 8.65
N SER A 248 3.54 -12.20 9.91
CA SER A 248 3.75 -13.55 10.49
C SER A 248 2.89 -14.62 9.82
N SER A 249 1.74 -14.24 9.27
CA SER A 249 0.90 -15.12 8.47
C SER A 249 1.43 -15.24 7.03
N LEU A 250 1.65 -14.11 6.34
CA LEU A 250 2.02 -14.09 4.92
C LEU A 250 3.39 -14.68 4.63
N ILE A 251 4.37 -14.53 5.52
CA ILE A 251 5.75 -15.02 5.31
C ILE A 251 5.83 -16.53 5.13
N LYS A 252 4.86 -17.27 5.64
CA LYS A 252 4.79 -18.74 5.53
C LYS A 252 4.31 -19.18 4.15
N GLU A 253 3.56 -18.32 3.49
CA GLU A 253 2.84 -18.62 2.27
C GLU A 253 3.55 -18.11 1.02
N LEU A 254 4.30 -17.01 1.16
CA LEU A 254 5.05 -16.41 0.06
C LEU A 254 6.40 -17.09 -0.16
N LYS A 255 6.83 -17.19 -1.41
CA LYS A 255 8.09 -17.81 -1.82
C LYS A 255 8.93 -16.85 -2.69
N GLY A 256 10.24 -17.15 -2.79
CA GLY A 256 11.16 -16.45 -3.70
C GLY A 256 11.23 -14.94 -3.50
N ILE A 257 11.12 -14.19 -4.58
CA ILE A 257 11.25 -12.73 -4.62
C ILE A 257 10.12 -12.04 -3.84
N GLU A 258 8.89 -12.55 -3.90
CA GLU A 258 7.75 -11.97 -3.17
C GLU A 258 8.00 -11.96 -1.66
N LYS A 259 8.55 -13.06 -1.13
CA LYS A 259 8.93 -13.17 0.28
C LYS A 259 10.02 -12.18 0.67
N ALA A 260 11.07 -12.06 -0.15
CA ALA A 260 12.17 -11.13 0.09
C ALA A 260 11.68 -9.66 0.09
N VAL A 261 10.85 -9.30 -0.88
CA VAL A 261 10.25 -7.96 -0.97
C VAL A 261 9.35 -7.68 0.23
N LEU A 262 8.50 -8.64 0.64
CA LEU A 262 7.67 -8.48 1.83
C LEU A 262 8.52 -8.24 3.09
N CYS A 263 9.61 -8.98 3.27
CA CYS A 263 10.53 -8.75 4.39
C CYS A 263 11.09 -7.34 4.41
N ILE A 264 11.50 -6.79 3.25
CA ILE A 264 12.04 -5.43 3.13
C ILE A 264 10.95 -4.39 3.46
N ILE A 265 9.74 -4.55 2.90
CA ILE A 265 8.62 -3.65 3.14
C ILE A 265 8.26 -3.63 4.63
N VAL A 266 8.14 -4.81 5.26
CA VAL A 266 7.76 -4.92 6.66
C VAL A 266 8.85 -4.39 7.59
N ALA A 267 10.12 -4.70 7.31
CA ALA A 267 11.23 -4.13 8.07
C ALA A 267 11.23 -2.60 8.03
N SER A 268 11.03 -2.00 6.86
CA SER A 268 10.89 -0.55 6.71
C SER A 268 9.67 -0.02 7.48
N SER A 269 8.53 -0.71 7.42
CA SER A 269 7.30 -0.28 8.11
C SER A 269 7.46 -0.34 9.64
N ILE A 270 8.06 -1.41 10.17
CA ILE A 270 8.24 -1.58 11.62
C ILE A 270 9.30 -0.62 12.16
N LEU A 271 10.45 -0.51 11.50
CA LEU A 271 11.56 0.30 11.99
C LEU A 271 11.34 1.80 11.79
N CYS A 272 10.80 2.18 10.63
CA CYS A 272 10.67 3.59 10.22
C CYS A 272 9.24 4.12 10.32
N GLY A 273 8.24 3.29 10.67
CA GLY A 273 6.84 3.69 10.76
C GLY A 273 6.14 3.92 9.40
N ASN A 274 6.78 3.55 8.28
CA ASN A 274 6.20 3.76 6.97
C ASN A 274 5.18 2.67 6.62
N VAL A 275 3.95 2.91 7.01
CA VAL A 275 2.83 1.99 6.80
C VAL A 275 2.29 2.03 5.37
N THR A 276 2.45 3.15 4.69
CA THR A 276 1.89 3.43 3.35
C THR A 276 2.26 2.36 2.32
N ILE A 277 3.54 2.02 2.21
CA ILE A 277 4.02 1.02 1.24
C ILE A 277 3.47 -0.37 1.58
N PHE A 278 3.42 -0.71 2.86
CA PHE A 278 2.86 -1.99 3.30
C PHE A 278 1.36 -2.08 2.96
N MET A 279 0.58 -1.05 3.24
CA MET A 279 -0.86 -1.02 2.91
C MET A 279 -1.11 -1.06 1.41
N PHE A 280 -0.24 -0.41 0.63
CA PHE A 280 -0.30 -0.50 -0.83
C PHE A 280 0.01 -1.92 -1.34
N PHE A 281 1.00 -2.60 -0.75
CA PHE A 281 1.28 -3.99 -1.03
C PHE A 281 0.06 -4.88 -0.73
N ILE A 282 -0.56 -4.73 0.45
CA ILE A 282 -1.75 -5.51 0.82
C ILE A 282 -2.95 -5.22 -0.09
N LEU A 283 -3.15 -3.97 -0.50
CA LEU A 283 -4.20 -3.61 -1.45
C LEU A 283 -4.03 -4.34 -2.79
N LEU A 284 -2.80 -4.46 -3.28
CA LEU A 284 -2.50 -5.20 -4.52
C LEU A 284 -2.68 -6.71 -4.35
N GLU A 285 -2.34 -7.25 -3.17
CA GLU A 285 -2.47 -8.68 -2.88
C GLU A 285 -3.92 -9.10 -2.66
N SER A 286 -4.63 -8.38 -1.80
CA SER A 286 -6.02 -8.69 -1.44
C SER A 286 -6.76 -7.43 -0.94
N PRO A 287 -7.57 -6.78 -1.81
CA PRO A 287 -8.37 -5.63 -1.40
C PRO A 287 -9.37 -5.92 -0.29
N TYR A 288 -9.88 -7.14 -0.17
CA TYR A 288 -10.75 -7.52 0.93
C TYR A 288 -10.01 -7.58 2.27
N LEU A 289 -8.80 -8.15 2.26
CA LEU A 289 -7.92 -8.11 3.43
C LEU A 289 -7.60 -6.66 3.79
N PHE A 290 -7.24 -5.83 2.80
CA PHE A 290 -6.97 -4.41 3.00
C PHE A 290 -8.14 -3.69 3.69
N LEU A 291 -9.37 -3.85 3.20
CA LEU A 291 -10.56 -3.25 3.83
C LEU A 291 -10.77 -3.75 5.27
N SER A 292 -10.54 -5.03 5.52
CA SER A 292 -10.61 -5.59 6.87
C SER A 292 -9.56 -4.96 7.79
N LEU A 293 -8.34 -4.73 7.29
CA LEU A 293 -7.29 -4.06 8.06
C LEU A 293 -7.63 -2.58 8.34
N CYS A 294 -8.33 -1.90 7.44
CA CYS A 294 -8.84 -0.55 7.71
C CYS A 294 -9.81 -0.51 8.90
N VAL A 295 -10.72 -1.49 8.98
CA VAL A 295 -11.64 -1.61 10.11
C VAL A 295 -10.90 -1.94 11.40
N ILE A 296 -9.94 -2.86 11.36
CA ILE A 296 -9.16 -3.23 12.55
C ILE A 296 -8.26 -2.08 13.01
N SER A 297 -7.68 -1.32 12.10
CA SER A 297 -6.94 -0.09 12.41
C SER A 297 -7.83 0.93 13.13
N SER A 298 -9.06 1.13 12.64
CA SER A 298 -10.06 1.97 13.32
C SER A 298 -10.28 1.57 14.77
N LEU A 299 -10.41 0.27 15.04
CA LEU A 299 -10.53 -0.26 16.40
C LEU A 299 -9.26 -0.01 17.22
N GLY A 300 -8.07 -0.08 16.62
CA GLY A 300 -6.80 0.24 17.30
C GLY A 300 -6.75 1.69 17.79
N TYR A 301 -7.12 2.63 16.94
CA TYR A 301 -7.22 4.04 17.32
C TYR A 301 -8.28 4.28 18.38
N PHE A 302 -9.43 3.62 18.28
CA PHE A 302 -10.50 3.68 19.28
C PHE A 302 -10.05 3.17 20.64
N CYS A 303 -9.41 2.00 20.70
CA CYS A 303 -8.88 1.43 21.95
C CYS A 303 -7.82 2.33 22.60
N ALA A 304 -6.89 2.90 21.80
CA ALA A 304 -5.90 3.85 22.27
C ALA A 304 -6.55 5.06 22.95
N SER A 305 -7.63 5.56 22.36
CA SER A 305 -8.37 6.70 22.88
C SER A 305 -9.13 6.40 24.17
N ILE A 306 -9.77 5.22 24.29
CA ILE A 306 -10.49 4.79 25.51
C ILE A 306 -9.53 4.63 26.68
N VAL A 307 -8.41 3.94 26.47
CA VAL A 307 -7.41 3.69 27.52
C VAL A 307 -6.59 4.95 27.81
N LYS A 308 -6.73 5.98 26.97
CA LYS A 308 -5.96 7.24 27.06
C LYS A 308 -4.46 6.98 27.08
N ILE A 309 -3.98 6.14 26.14
CA ILE A 309 -2.56 5.92 25.95
C ILE A 309 -2.03 7.11 25.15
N SER A 310 -0.96 7.73 25.62
CA SER A 310 -0.25 8.75 24.87
C SER A 310 1.01 8.15 24.27
N VAL A 311 1.01 7.97 22.97
CA VAL A 311 2.18 7.56 22.19
C VAL A 311 2.35 8.55 21.05
N GLY A 312 3.31 9.44 21.17
CA GLY A 312 3.64 10.36 20.11
C GLY A 312 4.86 9.92 19.32
N PHE A 313 5.03 10.51 18.16
CA PHE A 313 6.22 10.34 17.33
C PHE A 313 6.66 11.67 16.71
N SER A 314 7.95 11.78 16.42
CA SER A 314 8.57 13.03 15.96
C SER A 314 9.07 12.94 14.52
N PHE A 315 9.53 11.76 14.08
CA PHE A 315 10.21 11.60 12.79
C PHE A 315 9.74 10.41 11.96
N GLY A 316 8.96 9.46 12.51
CA GLY A 316 8.51 8.33 11.69
C GLY A 316 7.44 7.44 12.32
N GLY A 317 7.40 7.36 13.65
CA GLY A 317 6.44 6.48 14.35
C GLY A 317 6.80 4.99 14.25
N GLY A 318 8.07 4.66 14.02
CA GLY A 318 8.54 3.29 14.05
C GLY A 318 8.56 2.71 15.46
N ILE A 319 8.77 1.39 15.56
CA ILE A 319 8.67 0.65 16.82
C ILE A 319 9.60 1.21 17.92
N ILE A 320 10.78 1.65 17.54
CA ILE A 320 11.77 2.24 18.48
C ILE A 320 11.20 3.52 19.10
N GLU A 321 10.66 4.40 18.28
CA GLU A 321 10.09 5.66 18.73
C GLU A 321 8.83 5.46 19.56
N ILE A 322 7.99 4.48 19.19
CA ILE A 322 6.81 4.07 19.94
C ILE A 322 7.19 3.65 21.37
N PHE A 323 8.22 2.81 21.51
CA PHE A 323 8.67 2.37 22.84
C PHE A 323 9.34 3.47 23.66
N ILE A 324 10.05 4.39 23.06
CA ILE A 324 10.66 5.52 23.79
C ILE A 324 9.60 6.48 24.33
N ASN A 325 8.53 6.69 23.58
CA ASN A 325 7.56 7.78 23.83
C ASN A 325 6.24 7.32 24.49
N ALA A 326 6.08 6.03 24.79
CA ALA A 326 4.85 5.55 25.41
C ALA A 326 4.77 5.91 26.90
N ASP A 327 3.59 6.34 27.35
CA ASP A 327 3.31 6.62 28.77
C ASP A 327 2.82 5.38 29.53
N LYS A 328 2.12 4.46 28.87
CA LYS A 328 1.46 3.29 29.49
C LYS A 328 1.89 1.98 28.82
N TYR A 329 3.11 1.55 29.06
CA TYR A 329 3.70 0.37 28.41
C TYR A 329 2.90 -0.92 28.55
N VAL A 330 2.30 -1.18 29.73
CA VAL A 330 1.53 -2.40 29.96
C VAL A 330 0.35 -2.48 29.00
N TYR A 331 -0.42 -1.40 28.89
CA TYR A 331 -1.54 -1.37 27.95
C TYR A 331 -1.09 -1.36 26.49
N LEU A 332 0.02 -0.70 26.17
CA LEU A 332 0.58 -0.72 24.83
C LEU A 332 0.93 -2.15 24.40
N ILE A 333 1.65 -2.89 25.24
CA ILE A 333 2.12 -4.26 24.94
C ILE A 333 0.93 -5.23 24.91
N THR A 334 0.06 -5.20 25.92
CA THR A 334 -1.09 -6.14 25.99
C THR A 334 -2.05 -6.00 24.81
N LEU A 335 -2.46 -4.77 24.49
CA LEU A 335 -3.26 -4.53 23.29
C LEU A 335 -2.47 -4.78 22.02
N GLY A 336 -1.18 -4.46 21.98
CA GLY A 336 -0.30 -4.75 20.85
C GLY A 336 -0.27 -6.25 20.52
N ILE A 337 -0.15 -7.11 21.51
CA ILE A 337 -0.22 -8.58 21.33
C ILE A 337 -1.60 -8.99 20.76
N VAL A 338 -2.68 -8.40 21.26
CA VAL A 338 -4.03 -8.69 20.75
C VAL A 338 -4.16 -8.28 19.28
N PHE A 339 -3.69 -7.08 18.89
CA PHE A 339 -3.73 -6.64 17.50
C PHE A 339 -2.82 -7.46 16.59
N THR A 340 -1.67 -7.93 17.09
CA THR A 340 -0.82 -8.89 16.38
C THR A 340 -1.55 -10.21 16.12
N ALA A 341 -2.23 -10.76 17.13
CA ALA A 341 -3.01 -11.99 16.99
C ALA A 341 -4.18 -11.80 16.00
N ILE A 342 -4.92 -10.69 16.10
CA ILE A 342 -6.00 -10.36 15.16
C ILE A 342 -5.45 -10.29 13.72
N GLY A 343 -4.35 -9.58 13.51
CA GLY A 343 -3.70 -9.48 12.19
C GLY A 343 -3.32 -10.85 11.62
N TYR A 344 -2.74 -11.71 12.44
CA TYR A 344 -2.39 -13.08 12.05
C TYR A 344 -3.61 -13.90 11.62
N PHE A 345 -4.64 -13.98 12.48
CA PHE A 345 -5.81 -14.82 12.22
C PHE A 345 -6.67 -14.30 11.07
N VAL A 346 -6.86 -12.99 10.96
CA VAL A 346 -7.61 -12.39 9.85
C VAL A 346 -6.90 -12.67 8.54
N THR A 347 -5.59 -12.46 8.47
CA THR A 347 -4.81 -12.74 7.26
C THR A 347 -4.84 -14.21 6.89
N LYS A 348 -4.67 -15.10 7.86
CA LYS A 348 -4.76 -16.56 7.66
C LYS A 348 -6.14 -16.96 7.11
N TYR A 349 -7.23 -16.43 7.68
CA TYR A 349 -8.59 -16.68 7.21
C TYR A 349 -8.81 -16.26 5.75
N PHE A 350 -8.36 -15.03 5.41
CA PHE A 350 -8.51 -14.54 4.04
C PHE A 350 -7.66 -15.35 3.06
N TYR A 351 -6.45 -15.75 3.48
CA TYR A 351 -5.59 -16.58 2.67
C TYR A 351 -6.19 -17.96 2.42
N GLU A 352 -6.65 -18.65 3.47
CA GLU A 352 -7.22 -20.00 3.36
C GLU A 352 -8.52 -20.03 2.57
N LYS A 353 -9.37 -19.00 2.71
CA LYS A 353 -10.69 -18.96 2.08
C LYS A 353 -10.71 -18.44 0.65
N TYR A 354 -9.91 -17.42 0.36
CA TYR A 354 -9.98 -16.69 -0.91
C TYR A 354 -8.68 -16.73 -1.71
N GLY A 355 -7.60 -17.19 -1.14
CA GLY A 355 -6.25 -17.02 -1.66
C GLY A 355 -5.79 -15.56 -1.63
N ILE A 356 -4.51 -15.33 -1.96
CA ILE A 356 -4.01 -13.97 -2.20
C ILE A 356 -4.44 -13.56 -3.61
N SER A 357 -4.99 -12.37 -3.82
CA SER A 357 -5.50 -11.83 -5.11
C SER A 357 -6.93 -12.26 -5.52
N SER A 358 -7.85 -12.41 -4.59
CA SER A 358 -9.21 -12.91 -4.82
C SER A 358 -10.13 -12.03 -5.70
N LEU A 359 -9.75 -10.80 -6.05
CA LEU A 359 -10.59 -9.90 -6.86
C LEU A 359 -10.71 -10.30 -8.33
N LEU A 360 -9.77 -11.07 -8.85
CA LEU A 360 -9.65 -11.34 -10.26
C LEU A 360 -10.30 -12.67 -10.73
N ASN A 361 -10.87 -13.42 -9.79
CA ASN A 361 -11.70 -14.61 -10.09
C ASN A 361 -13.06 -14.28 -10.75
N ILE A 362 -13.19 -13.14 -11.42
CA ILE A 362 -14.49 -12.59 -11.77
C ILE A 362 -15.05 -13.19 -13.06
N TYR A 363 -14.24 -13.70 -13.93
CA TYR A 363 -14.73 -14.28 -15.17
C TYR A 363 -13.94 -15.52 -15.60
N ILE A 364 -14.52 -16.66 -15.35
CA ILE A 364 -14.04 -17.95 -15.86
C ILE A 364 -15.17 -18.50 -16.72
N PRO A 365 -14.91 -18.97 -17.93
CA PRO A 365 -15.91 -19.65 -18.75
C PRO A 365 -16.57 -20.78 -17.95
N LYS A 366 -17.87 -20.99 -18.17
CA LYS A 366 -18.64 -21.99 -17.40
C LYS A 366 -18.02 -23.38 -17.44
N ASN A 367 -17.42 -23.74 -18.57
CA ASN A 367 -16.74 -25.02 -18.77
C ASN A 367 -15.44 -25.18 -17.95
N LEU A 368 -14.75 -24.10 -17.66
CA LEU A 368 -13.50 -24.11 -16.88
C LEU A 368 -13.69 -23.71 -15.43
N LYS A 369 -14.87 -23.19 -15.07
CA LYS A 369 -15.15 -22.63 -13.75
C LYS A 369 -14.94 -23.65 -12.63
N ASN A 370 -15.41 -24.88 -12.83
CA ASN A 370 -15.27 -25.94 -11.83
C ASN A 370 -13.80 -26.34 -11.68
N THR A 371 -13.08 -26.51 -12.79
CA THR A 371 -11.65 -26.86 -12.80
C THR A 371 -10.80 -25.78 -12.13
N VAL A 372 -11.01 -24.52 -12.47
CA VAL A 372 -10.27 -23.41 -11.86
C VAL A 372 -10.66 -23.24 -10.38
N SER A 373 -11.91 -23.45 -10.02
CA SER A 373 -12.35 -23.45 -8.61
C SER A 373 -11.68 -24.59 -7.82
N ALA A 374 -11.62 -25.78 -8.40
CA ALA A 374 -10.97 -26.95 -7.80
C ALA A 374 -9.44 -26.80 -7.68
N LEU A 375 -8.81 -26.00 -8.54
CA LEU A 375 -7.40 -25.58 -8.41
C LEU A 375 -7.15 -24.51 -7.34
N GLY A 376 -8.19 -24.07 -6.64
CA GLY A 376 -8.10 -22.99 -5.64
C GLY A 376 -8.17 -21.59 -6.22
N GLY A 377 -8.65 -21.48 -7.47
CA GLY A 377 -8.81 -20.20 -8.17
C GLY A 377 -7.63 -19.84 -9.08
N VAL A 378 -7.87 -18.89 -9.97
CA VAL A 378 -6.88 -18.41 -10.97
C VAL A 378 -5.57 -17.97 -10.33
N GLN A 379 -5.63 -17.31 -9.20
CA GLN A 379 -4.46 -16.79 -8.49
C GLN A 379 -3.61 -17.89 -7.82
N ASN A 380 -4.16 -19.07 -7.64
CA ASN A 380 -3.40 -20.19 -7.12
C ASN A 380 -2.52 -20.84 -8.19
N ILE A 381 -2.79 -20.58 -9.48
CA ILE A 381 -2.05 -21.10 -10.62
C ILE A 381 -0.83 -20.20 -10.90
N ILE A 382 0.36 -20.78 -10.89
CA ILE A 382 1.63 -20.06 -11.16
C ILE A 382 2.11 -20.30 -12.58
N ARG A 383 2.12 -21.56 -13.00
CA ARG A 383 2.69 -21.97 -14.29
C ARG A 383 2.07 -23.25 -14.81
N PHE A 384 1.97 -23.35 -16.12
CA PHE A 384 1.57 -24.56 -16.84
C PHE A 384 2.79 -25.25 -17.46
N SER A 385 2.84 -26.58 -17.35
CA SER A 385 3.72 -27.44 -18.10
C SER A 385 2.85 -28.45 -18.91
N ASP A 386 3.44 -29.40 -19.63
CA ASP A 386 2.66 -30.26 -20.56
C ASP A 386 1.56 -31.09 -19.86
N THR A 387 1.83 -31.57 -18.65
CA THR A 387 0.90 -32.39 -17.86
C THR A 387 0.85 -31.97 -16.39
N THR A 388 1.45 -30.83 -16.06
CA THR A 388 1.54 -30.37 -14.68
C THR A 388 1.17 -28.91 -14.57
N ILE A 389 0.60 -28.55 -13.43
CA ILE A 389 0.26 -27.19 -13.05
C ILE A 389 0.99 -26.88 -11.74
N GLU A 390 1.80 -25.83 -11.72
CA GLU A 390 2.41 -25.33 -10.51
C GLU A 390 1.44 -24.39 -9.80
N VAL A 391 1.15 -24.66 -8.52
CA VAL A 391 0.23 -23.87 -7.71
C VAL A 391 0.96 -23.19 -6.56
N ARG A 392 0.42 -22.08 -6.13
CA ARG A 392 0.96 -21.30 -5.01
C ARG A 392 0.71 -21.96 -3.66
N ASN A 393 -0.50 -22.45 -3.45
CA ASN A 393 -0.94 -23.12 -2.25
C ASN A 393 -1.68 -24.43 -2.58
N PRO A 394 -1.02 -25.60 -2.39
CA PRO A 394 -1.64 -26.90 -2.69
C PRO A 394 -2.83 -27.21 -1.79
N LYS A 395 -2.94 -26.62 -0.59
CA LYS A 395 -4.07 -26.83 0.32
C LYS A 395 -5.40 -26.25 -0.20
N LEU A 396 -5.35 -25.39 -1.20
CA LEU A 396 -6.54 -24.82 -1.85
C LEU A 396 -7.07 -25.70 -2.99
N VAL A 397 -6.37 -26.78 -3.30
CA VAL A 397 -6.70 -27.67 -4.41
C VAL A 397 -7.61 -28.79 -3.93
N ASP A 398 -8.70 -28.99 -4.64
CA ASP A 398 -9.62 -30.10 -4.41
C ASP A 398 -9.17 -31.32 -5.24
N GLU A 399 -8.38 -32.19 -4.61
CA GLU A 399 -7.81 -33.40 -5.23
C GLU A 399 -8.88 -34.33 -5.76
N ILE A 400 -10.03 -34.43 -5.06
CA ILE A 400 -11.12 -35.34 -5.42
C ILE A 400 -11.82 -34.90 -6.72
N SER A 401 -12.06 -33.59 -6.83
CA SER A 401 -12.73 -33.02 -7.99
C SER A 401 -11.88 -33.03 -9.26
N LEU A 402 -10.55 -33.08 -9.13
CA LEU A 402 -9.61 -32.97 -10.24
C LEU A 402 -9.01 -34.32 -10.67
N ASP A 403 -9.18 -35.38 -9.84
CA ASP A 403 -8.50 -36.68 -10.02
C ASP A 403 -7.00 -36.49 -10.30
N CYS A 404 -6.31 -35.79 -9.40
CA CYS A 404 -4.95 -35.34 -9.59
C CYS A 404 -4.01 -35.81 -8.48
N GLU A 405 -2.73 -35.96 -8.80
CA GLU A 405 -1.66 -36.17 -7.84
C GLU A 405 -0.98 -34.85 -7.48
N ILE A 406 -0.90 -34.54 -6.19
CA ILE A 406 -0.20 -33.37 -5.70
C ILE A 406 1.14 -33.79 -5.13
N LYS A 407 2.23 -33.23 -5.68
CA LYS A 407 3.59 -33.34 -5.10
C LYS A 407 4.12 -31.94 -4.81
N GLU A 408 4.23 -31.59 -3.54
CA GLU A 408 4.60 -30.25 -3.06
C GLU A 408 3.63 -29.20 -3.65
N ASN A 409 4.09 -28.41 -4.64
CA ASN A 409 3.31 -27.35 -5.30
C ASN A 409 2.99 -27.70 -6.76
N ILE A 410 3.29 -28.92 -7.20
CA ILE A 410 3.08 -29.38 -8.57
C ILE A 410 1.91 -30.36 -8.57
N ILE A 411 0.91 -30.05 -9.37
CA ILE A 411 -0.27 -30.87 -9.59
C ILE A 411 -0.12 -31.55 -10.93
N LYS A 412 -0.22 -32.86 -10.97
CA LYS A 412 -0.26 -33.65 -12.19
C LYS A 412 -1.70 -33.94 -12.55
N ILE A 413 -2.14 -33.48 -13.71
CA ILE A 413 -3.52 -33.56 -14.21
C ILE A 413 -3.50 -34.06 -15.66
N GLU A 414 -4.64 -34.51 -16.15
CA GLU A 414 -4.83 -34.88 -17.56
C GLU A 414 -4.40 -33.74 -18.50
N LYS A 415 -3.70 -34.15 -19.58
CA LYS A 415 -3.16 -33.21 -20.58
C LYS A 415 -4.24 -32.32 -21.21
N CYS A 416 -5.43 -32.89 -21.49
CA CYS A 416 -6.54 -32.15 -22.09
C CYS A 416 -7.03 -31.00 -21.20
N ILE A 417 -6.98 -31.15 -19.89
CA ILE A 417 -7.34 -30.10 -18.91
C ILE A 417 -6.28 -29.00 -18.91
N VAL A 418 -5.00 -29.39 -18.94
CA VAL A 418 -3.90 -28.43 -18.99
C VAL A 418 -3.92 -27.63 -20.29
N ASP A 419 -4.16 -28.29 -21.43
CA ASP A 419 -4.22 -27.62 -22.74
C ASP A 419 -5.41 -26.65 -22.82
N ASN A 420 -6.58 -27.02 -22.31
CA ASN A 420 -7.74 -26.12 -22.21
C ASN A 420 -7.49 -24.92 -21.29
N LEU A 421 -6.76 -25.12 -20.19
CA LEU A 421 -6.37 -24.04 -19.30
C LEU A 421 -5.30 -23.14 -19.92
N LYS A 422 -4.31 -23.74 -20.62
CA LYS A 422 -3.30 -22.96 -21.37
C LYS A 422 -3.93 -22.07 -22.43
N GLU A 423 -4.81 -22.62 -23.26
CA GLU A 423 -5.54 -21.88 -24.30
C GLU A 423 -6.34 -20.72 -23.71
N TYR A 424 -6.80 -20.90 -22.47
CA TYR A 424 -7.53 -19.86 -21.75
C TYR A 424 -6.60 -18.81 -21.11
N PHE A 425 -5.38 -19.19 -20.67
CA PHE A 425 -4.47 -18.31 -19.92
C PHE A 425 -3.38 -17.67 -20.78
N ASP A 426 -3.08 -18.22 -21.98
CA ASP A 426 -2.17 -17.62 -22.97
C ASP A 426 -2.87 -16.53 -23.80
#